data_80e71acd89ce656c5094e1ba303d3be0
#
_entry.id   80e71acd89ce656c5094e1ba303d3be0
#
_cell.length_a   1.000
_cell.length_b   1.000
_cell.length_c   1.000
_cell.angle_alpha   90.00
_cell.angle_beta   90.00
_cell.angle_gamma   90.00
#
_symmetry.space_group_name_H-M   'P 1'
#
loop_
_entity.id
_entity.type
_entity.pdbx_description
1 polymer ?
#
loop_
_entity_poly.entity_id
_entity_poly.type
_entity_poly.pdbx_seq_one_letter_code
_entity_poly.pdbx_strand_id
1 'polypeptide(L)'
;MEIKTISSGFSVSDQITVDDLNILMDKQVKSIICNRPDNEAEDQPSIQALEQEAAQHQIEIHYLPVVHDTINEKDVHEFELAFNNTAKPVHAYCRSGLRAITLWSLMQIKQGTAVADVVAVAQQAGFDFSKFTSKFAALIESLRATVNSADLKAYDVLIVGGRAAGISVASSLLKRDASLEIAIIDPADAHYYQPGFTTVGGGVFDLAQIRRPMDQVMPERVSWIKAAVAEFNPAENYVLLDSQAKVAYQHLVACPGLKLNWQGVDGLTEALGKNGVTSNYSPETAPYTWDLVQTLKSGKAIFTQPPMPIKCAGAPQKALYLSADYWLKQGLLGKGINIEFCNAGAVLFGVKEYVPALQSYMDKYQTTLSYGHNLTKVDGENKKAWFVVTNEAGESDVVERDFDMLHVCPPQQAPDFIRSSALADEAGWVDVDQHTLQHKKYSNIWSLGDVANTPNAKTAAAVRMQAPIVAHNLLQTMQGQQGQQVSYNGYGSCPLTVERGKIVLAEFGYGGALLPTFPKFILEGTRPTKTAWFLKEKILPKVYWDGMLKGKEWLVAPG
;
A
#
# COMPACT_ATOMS: atom_id res chain seq x y z
N MET A 1 10.99 -38.83 -17.44
CA MET A 1 11.02 -37.92 -16.25
C MET A 1 10.51 -38.66 -14.99
N GLU A 2 11.27 -38.59 -13.89
CA GLU A 2 10.85 -39.10 -12.58
C GLU A 2 10.52 -37.93 -11.63
N ILE A 3 9.23 -37.71 -11.32
CA ILE A 3 8.79 -36.62 -10.45
C ILE A 3 8.88 -37.04 -8.98
N LYS A 4 9.63 -36.29 -8.18
CA LYS A 4 9.77 -36.46 -6.73
C LYS A 4 9.09 -35.30 -6.00
N THR A 5 8.04 -35.59 -5.24
CA THR A 5 7.32 -34.61 -4.43
C THR A 5 8.14 -34.30 -3.18
N ILE A 6 8.44 -33.00 -2.96
CA ILE A 6 9.23 -32.53 -1.82
C ILE A 6 8.29 -31.93 -0.75
N SER A 7 7.26 -31.20 -1.18
CA SER A 7 6.22 -30.67 -0.30
C SER A 7 4.89 -30.57 -1.07
N SER A 8 3.81 -30.18 -0.42
CA SER A 8 2.49 -30.02 -1.05
C SER A 8 2.45 -29.01 -2.19
N GLY A 9 3.42 -28.11 -2.27
CA GLY A 9 3.50 -27.08 -3.31
C GLY A 9 4.76 -27.14 -4.16
N PHE A 10 5.62 -28.16 -3.97
CA PHE A 10 6.91 -28.26 -4.65
C PHE A 10 7.32 -29.66 -5.01
N SER A 11 7.77 -29.85 -6.25
CA SER A 11 8.32 -31.11 -6.76
C SER A 11 9.57 -30.88 -7.60
N VAL A 12 10.38 -31.91 -7.74
CA VAL A 12 11.60 -31.87 -8.56
C VAL A 12 11.69 -33.10 -9.47
N SER A 13 12.42 -32.97 -10.59
CA SER A 13 12.73 -34.10 -11.47
C SER A 13 14.10 -33.98 -12.13
N ASP A 14 14.48 -35.07 -12.83
CA ASP A 14 15.49 -35.03 -13.89
C ASP A 14 14.99 -34.20 -15.09
N GLN A 15 15.79 -34.15 -16.18
CA GLN A 15 15.46 -33.39 -17.38
C GLN A 15 14.07 -33.71 -17.90
N ILE A 16 13.31 -32.64 -18.18
CA ILE A 16 11.99 -32.74 -18.81
C ILE A 16 12.10 -32.54 -20.33
N THR A 17 11.16 -33.12 -21.05
CA THR A 17 10.94 -32.94 -22.48
C THR A 17 9.62 -32.18 -22.71
N VAL A 18 9.36 -31.79 -23.95
CA VAL A 18 8.07 -31.17 -24.32
C VAL A 18 6.88 -32.10 -24.00
N ASP A 19 7.02 -33.39 -24.24
CA ASP A 19 5.96 -34.39 -23.95
C ASP A 19 5.67 -34.53 -22.44
N ASP A 20 6.66 -34.28 -21.59
CA ASP A 20 6.51 -34.35 -20.12
C ASP A 20 5.64 -33.19 -19.56
N LEU A 21 5.43 -32.11 -20.31
CA LEU A 21 4.56 -31.01 -19.89
C LEU A 21 3.12 -31.46 -19.64
N ASN A 22 2.63 -32.41 -20.44
CA ASN A 22 1.30 -32.99 -20.22
C ASN A 22 1.19 -33.70 -18.86
N ILE A 23 2.25 -34.39 -18.43
CA ILE A 23 2.29 -35.06 -17.11
C ILE A 23 2.28 -34.01 -15.97
N LEU A 24 2.99 -32.90 -16.17
CA LEU A 24 3.02 -31.79 -15.20
C LEU A 24 1.66 -31.08 -15.10
N MET A 25 0.95 -30.95 -16.22
CA MET A 25 -0.43 -30.43 -16.25
C MET A 25 -1.40 -31.30 -15.47
N ASP A 26 -1.36 -32.61 -15.67
CA ASP A 26 -2.19 -33.59 -14.94
C ASP A 26 -1.95 -33.49 -13.43
N LYS A 27 -0.76 -33.11 -13.01
CA LYS A 27 -0.38 -32.81 -11.62
C LYS A 27 -0.69 -31.37 -11.18
N GLN A 28 -1.39 -30.59 -12.01
CA GLN A 28 -1.80 -29.20 -11.76
C GLN A 28 -0.62 -28.24 -11.52
N VAL A 29 0.58 -28.54 -12.02
CA VAL A 29 1.73 -27.64 -11.94
C VAL A 29 1.39 -26.33 -12.63
N LYS A 30 1.68 -25.22 -11.96
CA LYS A 30 1.42 -23.86 -12.47
C LYS A 30 2.67 -23.16 -12.96
N SER A 31 3.83 -23.54 -12.42
CA SER A 31 5.09 -22.91 -12.77
C SER A 31 6.24 -23.91 -12.74
N ILE A 32 7.22 -23.70 -13.62
CA ILE A 32 8.41 -24.53 -13.75
C ILE A 32 9.65 -23.67 -13.50
N ILE A 33 10.62 -24.17 -12.74
CA ILE A 33 11.94 -23.55 -12.57
C ILE A 33 12.99 -24.48 -13.23
N CYS A 34 13.69 -23.98 -14.25
CA CYS A 34 14.78 -24.68 -14.91
C CYS A 34 16.13 -24.30 -14.29
N ASN A 35 16.77 -25.24 -13.61
CA ASN A 35 18.11 -25.05 -13.03
C ASN A 35 19.23 -25.69 -13.87
N ARG A 36 18.95 -26.06 -15.10
CA ARG A 36 19.93 -26.67 -16.01
C ARG A 36 20.37 -25.65 -17.07
N PRO A 37 21.67 -25.36 -17.22
CA PRO A 37 22.17 -24.56 -18.34
C PRO A 37 21.83 -25.22 -19.69
N ASP A 38 21.50 -24.42 -20.69
CA ASP A 38 21.35 -24.89 -22.07
C ASP A 38 22.69 -25.40 -22.62
N ASN A 39 22.62 -26.31 -23.57
CA ASN A 39 23.81 -26.93 -24.23
C ASN A 39 24.72 -27.72 -23.28
N GLU A 40 24.24 -28.19 -22.16
CA GLU A 40 24.99 -29.07 -21.25
C GLU A 40 25.10 -30.50 -21.79
N ALA A 41 24.23 -30.91 -22.72
CA ALA A 41 24.28 -32.17 -23.46
C ALA A 41 23.66 -32.00 -24.87
N GLU A 42 24.11 -32.81 -25.84
CA GLU A 42 23.68 -32.69 -27.24
C GLU A 42 22.20 -33.01 -27.46
N ASP A 43 21.62 -33.89 -26.62
CA ASP A 43 20.21 -34.33 -26.66
C ASP A 43 19.29 -33.53 -25.77
N GLN A 44 19.79 -32.44 -25.19
CA GLN A 44 19.00 -31.61 -24.26
C GLN A 44 18.02 -30.73 -25.02
N PRO A 45 16.70 -30.75 -24.68
CA PRO A 45 15.76 -29.75 -25.17
C PRO A 45 16.18 -28.34 -24.75
N SER A 46 16.16 -27.39 -25.68
CA SER A 46 16.45 -26.01 -25.36
C SER A 46 15.35 -25.41 -24.47
N ILE A 47 15.72 -24.48 -23.60
CA ILE A 47 14.73 -23.78 -22.75
C ILE A 47 13.68 -23.09 -23.60
N GLN A 48 14.05 -22.50 -24.73
CA GLN A 48 13.13 -21.81 -25.64
C GLN A 48 12.03 -22.76 -26.19
N ALA A 49 12.36 -24.00 -26.51
CA ALA A 49 11.37 -24.97 -26.98
C ALA A 49 10.37 -25.34 -25.87
N LEU A 50 10.85 -25.48 -24.63
CA LEU A 50 10.00 -25.74 -23.47
C LEU A 50 9.11 -24.54 -23.13
N GLU A 51 9.64 -23.31 -23.20
CA GLU A 51 8.87 -22.08 -22.95
C GLU A 51 7.72 -21.88 -23.96
N GLN A 52 7.99 -22.14 -25.25
CA GLN A 52 6.99 -22.03 -26.30
C GLN A 52 5.81 -22.99 -26.09
N GLU A 53 6.08 -24.22 -25.68
CA GLU A 53 5.04 -25.21 -25.45
C GLU A 53 4.33 -24.95 -24.10
N ALA A 54 5.07 -24.65 -23.05
CA ALA A 54 4.51 -24.34 -21.72
C ALA A 54 3.54 -23.14 -21.75
N ALA A 55 3.84 -22.15 -22.59
CA ALA A 55 2.98 -20.97 -22.79
C ALA A 55 1.59 -21.35 -23.36
N GLN A 56 1.49 -22.37 -24.24
CA GLN A 56 0.22 -22.87 -24.76
C GLN A 56 -0.65 -23.49 -23.65
N HIS A 57 -0.02 -23.95 -22.58
CA HIS A 57 -0.63 -24.60 -21.44
C HIS A 57 -0.77 -23.69 -20.21
N GLN A 58 -0.47 -22.38 -20.34
CA GLN A 58 -0.51 -21.40 -19.26
C GLN A 58 0.40 -21.76 -18.07
N ILE A 59 1.52 -22.44 -18.34
CA ILE A 59 2.55 -22.74 -17.37
C ILE A 59 3.68 -21.72 -17.55
N GLU A 60 4.04 -21.01 -16.48
CA GLU A 60 5.16 -20.06 -16.47
C GLU A 60 6.49 -20.81 -16.27
N ILE A 61 7.52 -20.51 -17.07
CA ILE A 61 8.86 -21.05 -16.88
C ILE A 61 9.83 -19.97 -16.43
N HIS A 62 10.61 -20.25 -15.38
CA HIS A 62 11.71 -19.42 -14.90
C HIS A 62 13.04 -20.10 -15.21
N TYR A 63 13.88 -19.47 -16.03
CA TYR A 63 15.19 -20.00 -16.39
C TYR A 63 16.27 -19.47 -15.43
N LEU A 64 16.70 -20.32 -14.48
CA LEU A 64 17.71 -20.03 -13.45
C LEU A 64 18.83 -21.08 -13.51
N PRO A 65 19.69 -21.03 -14.55
CA PRO A 65 20.73 -22.03 -14.76
C PRO A 65 21.84 -21.92 -13.72
N VAL A 66 22.18 -23.03 -13.06
CA VAL A 66 23.27 -23.10 -12.08
C VAL A 66 24.18 -24.30 -12.31
N VAL A 67 25.45 -24.17 -11.92
CA VAL A 67 26.41 -25.25 -11.85
C VAL A 67 26.52 -25.69 -10.38
N HIS A 68 26.35 -26.99 -10.12
CA HIS A 68 26.19 -27.51 -8.74
C HIS A 68 27.35 -27.15 -7.80
N ASP A 69 28.57 -27.11 -8.31
CA ASP A 69 29.79 -26.90 -7.51
C ASP A 69 30.05 -25.41 -7.20
N THR A 70 29.39 -24.51 -7.91
CA THR A 70 29.57 -23.05 -7.78
C THR A 70 28.32 -22.33 -7.28
N ILE A 71 27.32 -23.09 -6.77
CA ILE A 71 26.11 -22.49 -6.16
C ILE A 71 26.53 -21.55 -5.03
N ASN A 72 26.02 -20.33 -5.06
CA ASN A 72 26.35 -19.25 -4.14
C ASN A 72 25.09 -18.53 -3.62
N GLU A 73 25.25 -17.52 -2.77
CA GLU A 73 24.12 -16.77 -2.17
C GLU A 73 23.18 -16.13 -3.20
N LYS A 74 23.75 -15.64 -4.31
CA LYS A 74 22.96 -15.02 -5.40
C LYS A 74 22.04 -16.05 -6.04
N ASP A 75 22.55 -17.26 -6.33
CA ASP A 75 21.76 -18.33 -6.93
C ASP A 75 20.60 -18.75 -6.01
N VAL A 76 20.85 -18.84 -4.70
CA VAL A 76 19.84 -19.14 -3.69
C VAL A 76 18.80 -18.02 -3.63
N HIS A 77 19.21 -16.78 -3.68
CA HIS A 77 18.32 -15.62 -3.64
C HIS A 77 17.44 -15.53 -4.91
N GLU A 78 18.01 -15.72 -6.10
CA GLU A 78 17.25 -15.73 -7.36
C GLU A 78 16.25 -16.87 -7.40
N PHE A 79 16.62 -18.06 -6.89
CA PHE A 79 15.71 -19.19 -6.76
C PHE A 79 14.56 -18.86 -5.78
N GLU A 80 14.88 -18.26 -4.64
CA GLU A 80 13.88 -17.84 -3.65
C GLU A 80 12.88 -16.82 -4.22
N LEU A 81 13.36 -15.82 -4.95
CA LEU A 81 12.50 -14.83 -5.60
C LEU A 81 11.56 -15.48 -6.62
N ALA A 82 12.09 -16.33 -7.50
CA ALA A 82 11.27 -17.05 -8.47
C ALA A 82 10.27 -17.97 -7.77
N PHE A 83 10.72 -18.73 -6.77
CA PHE A 83 9.87 -19.65 -6.03
C PHE A 83 8.73 -18.94 -5.30
N ASN A 84 8.99 -17.78 -4.65
CA ASN A 84 7.98 -17.06 -3.86
C ASN A 84 6.99 -16.25 -4.71
N ASN A 85 7.41 -15.75 -5.89
CA ASN A 85 6.61 -14.86 -6.73
C ASN A 85 5.81 -15.59 -7.81
N THR A 86 5.91 -16.91 -7.90
CA THR A 86 5.24 -17.70 -8.93
C THR A 86 4.06 -18.51 -8.40
N ALA A 87 3.13 -18.86 -9.29
CA ALA A 87 1.93 -19.64 -8.95
C ALA A 87 2.29 -21.06 -8.52
N LYS A 88 1.61 -21.58 -7.50
CA LYS A 88 1.81 -22.94 -6.95
C LYS A 88 0.78 -23.92 -7.54
N PRO A 89 1.12 -25.21 -7.66
CA PRO A 89 2.40 -25.89 -7.34
C PRO A 89 3.53 -25.57 -8.31
N VAL A 90 4.78 -25.54 -7.81
CA VAL A 90 6.00 -25.33 -8.59
C VAL A 90 6.70 -26.65 -8.85
N HIS A 91 7.17 -26.86 -10.08
CA HIS A 91 8.06 -27.95 -10.44
C HIS A 91 9.43 -27.43 -10.81
N ALA A 92 10.52 -27.93 -10.20
CA ALA A 92 11.87 -27.54 -10.58
C ALA A 92 12.61 -28.73 -11.18
N TYR A 93 13.42 -28.48 -12.22
CA TYR A 93 14.19 -29.55 -12.82
C TYR A 93 15.63 -29.14 -13.15
N CYS A 94 16.50 -30.15 -13.23
CA CYS A 94 17.84 -30.03 -13.80
C CYS A 94 18.22 -31.34 -14.47
N ARG A 95 19.51 -31.66 -14.62
CA ARG A 95 19.93 -32.95 -15.23
C ARG A 95 19.43 -34.19 -14.45
N SER A 96 19.40 -34.13 -13.11
CA SER A 96 19.06 -35.27 -12.23
C SER A 96 18.15 -34.86 -11.05
N GLY A 97 17.64 -33.61 -11.02
CA GLY A 97 16.93 -33.05 -9.88
C GLY A 97 17.83 -32.53 -8.75
N LEU A 98 19.12 -32.87 -8.72
CA LEU A 98 19.99 -32.57 -7.58
C LEU A 98 20.23 -31.05 -7.38
N ARG A 99 20.43 -30.29 -8.46
CA ARG A 99 20.60 -28.83 -8.35
C ARG A 99 19.33 -28.16 -7.84
N ALA A 100 18.16 -28.56 -8.35
CA ALA A 100 16.88 -28.02 -7.94
C ALA A 100 16.61 -28.28 -6.44
N ILE A 101 16.81 -29.51 -5.96
CA ILE A 101 16.63 -29.83 -4.53
C ILE A 101 17.69 -29.15 -3.66
N THR A 102 18.93 -28.96 -4.15
CA THR A 102 19.98 -28.24 -3.43
C THR A 102 19.61 -26.77 -3.23
N LEU A 103 19.15 -26.07 -4.27
CA LEU A 103 18.71 -24.67 -4.17
C LEU A 103 17.51 -24.54 -3.23
N TRP A 104 16.51 -25.40 -3.35
CA TRP A 104 15.38 -25.43 -2.43
C TRP A 104 15.83 -25.67 -0.99
N SER A 105 16.76 -26.60 -0.76
CA SER A 105 17.30 -26.90 0.56
C SER A 105 18.04 -25.71 1.18
N LEU A 106 18.88 -25.04 0.41
CA LEU A 106 19.60 -23.85 0.85
C LEU A 106 18.65 -22.67 1.13
N MET A 107 17.59 -22.50 0.31
CA MET A 107 16.52 -21.55 0.55
C MET A 107 15.79 -21.84 1.87
N GLN A 108 15.41 -23.08 2.14
CA GLN A 108 14.76 -23.47 3.40
C GLN A 108 15.64 -23.23 4.62
N ILE A 109 16.96 -23.48 4.50
CA ILE A 109 17.93 -23.18 5.57
C ILE A 109 18.05 -21.67 5.79
N LYS A 110 18.10 -20.89 4.72
CA LYS A 110 18.04 -19.41 4.78
C LYS A 110 16.76 -18.90 5.46
N GLN A 111 15.65 -19.62 5.29
CA GLN A 111 14.36 -19.32 5.93
C GLN A 111 14.22 -19.86 7.37
N GLY A 112 15.30 -20.41 7.94
CA GLY A 112 15.35 -20.84 9.33
C GLY A 112 15.07 -22.33 9.56
N THR A 113 14.78 -23.13 8.53
CA THR A 113 14.58 -24.59 8.68
C THR A 113 15.89 -25.25 9.12
N ALA A 114 15.81 -26.18 10.09
CA ALA A 114 17.01 -26.87 10.56
C ALA A 114 17.64 -27.72 9.44
N VAL A 115 18.99 -27.69 9.33
CA VAL A 115 19.72 -28.42 8.29
C VAL A 115 19.40 -29.91 8.31
N ALA A 116 19.25 -30.49 9.52
CA ALA A 116 18.91 -31.91 9.66
C ALA A 116 17.54 -32.25 9.02
N ASP A 117 16.55 -31.39 9.19
CA ASP A 117 15.20 -31.59 8.64
C ASP A 117 15.21 -31.49 7.12
N VAL A 118 15.92 -30.50 6.57
CA VAL A 118 16.08 -30.32 5.12
C VAL A 118 16.80 -31.51 4.48
N VAL A 119 17.88 -31.98 5.11
CA VAL A 119 18.62 -33.17 4.67
C VAL A 119 17.73 -34.42 4.71
N ALA A 120 16.94 -34.59 5.77
CA ALA A 120 16.02 -35.72 5.89
C ALA A 120 14.95 -35.73 4.77
N VAL A 121 14.38 -34.57 4.44
CA VAL A 121 13.41 -34.42 3.33
C VAL A 121 14.03 -34.80 2.00
N ALA A 122 15.25 -34.31 1.70
CA ALA A 122 15.95 -34.63 0.46
C ALA A 122 16.30 -36.13 0.36
N GLN A 123 16.74 -36.75 1.45
CA GLN A 123 17.03 -38.18 1.52
C GLN A 123 15.78 -39.03 1.35
N GLN A 124 14.66 -38.66 1.95
CA GLN A 124 13.36 -39.35 1.76
C GLN A 124 12.89 -39.26 0.30
N ALA A 125 13.20 -38.17 -0.40
CA ALA A 125 12.96 -38.05 -1.84
C ALA A 125 13.98 -38.82 -2.72
N GLY A 126 14.91 -39.55 -2.10
CA GLY A 126 15.88 -40.41 -2.79
C GLY A 126 17.12 -39.67 -3.33
N PHE A 127 17.46 -38.49 -2.79
CA PHE A 127 18.69 -37.78 -3.13
C PHE A 127 19.82 -38.11 -2.15
N ASP A 128 21.05 -38.36 -2.67
CA ASP A 128 22.22 -38.50 -1.82
C ASP A 128 22.68 -37.14 -1.28
N PHE A 129 22.30 -36.85 -0.04
CA PHE A 129 22.69 -35.64 0.68
C PHE A 129 23.77 -35.89 1.76
N SER A 130 24.47 -37.02 1.69
CA SER A 130 25.50 -37.39 2.67
C SER A 130 26.63 -36.36 2.76
N LYS A 131 26.97 -35.69 1.65
CA LYS A 131 28.00 -34.65 1.56
C LYS A 131 27.42 -33.22 1.56
N PHE A 132 26.10 -33.03 1.63
CA PHE A 132 25.49 -31.72 1.49
C PHE A 132 26.04 -30.69 2.50
N THR A 133 25.99 -31.04 3.79
CA THR A 133 26.42 -30.15 4.87
C THR A 133 27.90 -29.77 4.77
N SER A 134 28.80 -30.76 4.45
CA SER A 134 30.20 -30.48 4.32
C SER A 134 30.54 -29.68 3.05
N LYS A 135 29.85 -29.95 1.95
CA LYS A 135 30.04 -29.26 0.66
C LYS A 135 29.61 -27.80 0.71
N PHE A 136 28.49 -27.50 1.36
CA PHE A 136 27.94 -26.17 1.46
C PHE A 136 28.12 -25.51 2.83
N ALA A 137 29.09 -26.01 3.64
CA ALA A 137 29.26 -25.53 5.03
C ALA A 137 29.42 -24.02 5.13
N ALA A 138 30.31 -23.42 4.35
CA ALA A 138 30.51 -21.96 4.34
C ALA A 138 29.28 -21.19 3.86
N LEU A 139 28.61 -21.69 2.82
CA LEU A 139 27.38 -21.08 2.31
C LEU A 139 26.22 -21.20 3.31
N ILE A 140 26.07 -22.36 3.95
CA ILE A 140 25.08 -22.57 5.03
C ILE A 140 25.35 -21.64 6.21
N GLU A 141 26.62 -21.47 6.60
CA GLU A 141 27.01 -20.55 7.65
C GLU A 141 26.68 -19.10 7.27
N SER A 142 27.02 -18.68 6.05
CA SER A 142 26.70 -17.36 5.52
C SER A 142 25.21 -17.12 5.44
N LEU A 143 24.42 -18.05 4.89
CA LEU A 143 22.96 -17.95 4.82
C LEU A 143 22.30 -17.90 6.21
N ARG A 144 22.89 -18.61 7.22
CA ARG A 144 22.45 -18.55 8.61
C ARG A 144 22.92 -17.29 9.33
N ALA A 145 24.09 -16.78 9.01
CA ALA A 145 24.59 -15.52 9.56
C ALA A 145 23.66 -14.35 9.17
N THR A 146 23.05 -14.39 7.99
CA THR A 146 21.99 -13.44 7.61
C THR A 146 20.72 -13.58 8.47
N VAL A 147 20.50 -14.74 9.11
CA VAL A 147 19.35 -15.00 10.02
C VAL A 147 19.73 -14.81 11.50
N ASN A 148 20.98 -15.12 11.88
CA ASN A 148 21.44 -15.17 13.27
C ASN A 148 22.47 -14.08 13.61
N SER A 149 22.52 -12.95 12.90
CA SER A 149 23.48 -11.90 13.27
C SER A 149 23.17 -11.38 14.68
N ALA A 150 23.89 -11.92 15.67
CA ALA A 150 23.93 -11.41 17.04
C ALA A 150 24.51 -9.98 17.12
N ASP A 151 25.04 -9.45 16.01
CA ASP A 151 25.47 -8.08 15.77
C ASP A 151 24.55 -7.38 14.75
N LEU A 152 23.23 -7.46 14.96
CA LEU A 152 22.31 -6.60 14.23
C LEU A 152 22.65 -5.15 14.55
N LYS A 153 23.17 -4.41 13.56
CA LYS A 153 23.29 -2.96 13.68
C LYS A 153 21.91 -2.42 14.03
N ALA A 154 21.73 -2.03 15.30
CA ALA A 154 20.49 -1.35 15.70
C ALA A 154 20.55 0.09 15.22
N TYR A 155 19.56 0.49 14.42
CA TYR A 155 19.37 1.90 14.09
C TYR A 155 18.84 2.65 15.31
N ASP A 156 19.25 3.91 15.48
CA ASP A 156 18.67 4.77 16.52
C ASP A 156 17.16 4.89 16.31
N VAL A 157 16.75 5.10 15.05
CA VAL A 157 15.34 5.15 14.67
C VAL A 157 15.10 4.32 13.41
N LEU A 158 14.23 3.33 13.50
CA LEU A 158 13.72 2.58 12.36
C LEU A 158 12.33 3.09 12.00
N ILE A 159 12.10 3.37 10.73
CA ILE A 159 10.82 3.86 10.22
C ILE A 159 10.25 2.83 9.23
N VAL A 160 9.05 2.32 9.51
CA VAL A 160 8.33 1.42 8.61
C VAL A 160 7.30 2.21 7.82
N GLY A 161 7.54 2.36 6.51
CA GLY A 161 6.76 3.16 5.58
C GLY A 161 7.49 4.43 5.15
N GLY A 162 8.02 4.45 3.93
CA GLY A 162 8.81 5.54 3.32
C GLY A 162 7.99 6.52 2.49
N ARG A 163 6.71 6.71 2.81
CA ARG A 163 5.88 7.68 2.10
C ARG A 163 5.79 9.01 2.88
N ALA A 164 4.68 9.75 2.72
CA ALA A 164 4.51 11.07 3.32
C ALA A 164 4.90 11.14 4.80
N ALA A 165 4.45 10.21 5.61
CA ALA A 165 4.68 10.18 7.05
C ALA A 165 6.15 9.87 7.39
N GLY A 166 6.69 8.77 6.85
CA GLY A 166 8.04 8.32 7.17
C GLY A 166 9.13 9.29 6.71
N ILE A 167 9.05 9.79 5.48
CA ILE A 167 10.02 10.80 5.00
C ILE A 167 9.93 12.08 5.83
N SER A 168 8.72 12.51 6.17
CA SER A 168 8.56 13.76 6.95
C SER A 168 9.09 13.64 8.36
N VAL A 169 8.85 12.51 9.05
CA VAL A 169 9.39 12.33 10.40
C VAL A 169 10.90 12.14 10.38
N ALA A 170 11.45 11.39 9.40
CA ALA A 170 12.90 11.25 9.23
C ALA A 170 13.58 12.62 9.00
N SER A 171 13.02 13.42 8.09
CA SER A 171 13.54 14.76 7.81
C SER A 171 13.43 15.71 9.01
N SER A 172 12.36 15.58 9.81
CA SER A 172 12.15 16.36 11.02
C SER A 172 13.11 15.95 12.16
N LEU A 173 13.40 14.65 12.29
CA LEU A 173 14.40 14.11 13.21
C LEU A 173 15.81 14.61 12.84
N LEU A 174 16.24 14.40 11.60
CA LEU A 174 17.57 14.81 11.11
C LEU A 174 17.82 16.32 11.18
N LYS A 175 16.76 17.13 11.09
CA LYS A 175 16.84 18.59 11.31
C LYS A 175 17.17 18.93 12.76
N ARG A 176 16.69 18.15 13.72
CA ARG A 176 16.89 18.34 15.17
C ARG A 176 18.19 17.72 15.64
N ASP A 177 18.48 16.51 15.17
CA ASP A 177 19.72 15.80 15.46
C ASP A 177 20.23 15.10 14.19
N ALA A 178 21.27 15.68 13.63
CA ALA A 178 21.90 15.20 12.42
C ALA A 178 22.82 13.98 12.65
N SER A 179 23.07 13.59 13.89
CA SER A 179 23.91 12.42 14.23
C SER A 179 23.15 11.10 14.21
N LEU A 180 21.82 11.12 14.19
CA LEU A 180 20.98 9.92 14.25
C LEU A 180 21.23 8.98 13.07
N GLU A 181 21.37 7.69 13.36
CA GLU A 181 21.34 6.63 12.39
C GLU A 181 19.89 6.20 12.13
N ILE A 182 19.30 6.68 11.03
CA ILE A 182 17.90 6.41 10.65
C ILE A 182 17.84 5.46 9.48
N ALA A 183 17.01 4.42 9.58
CA ALA A 183 16.61 3.62 8.43
C ALA A 183 15.12 3.79 8.12
N ILE A 184 14.77 3.76 6.83
CA ILE A 184 13.39 3.67 6.34
C ILE A 184 13.23 2.37 5.54
N ILE A 185 12.22 1.57 5.90
CA ILE A 185 11.83 0.37 5.15
C ILE A 185 10.59 0.71 4.31
N ASP A 186 10.71 0.62 2.99
CA ASP A 186 9.59 0.75 2.04
C ASP A 186 9.95 0.09 0.71
N PRO A 187 9.12 -0.82 0.16
CA PRO A 187 9.40 -1.52 -1.09
C PRO A 187 9.12 -0.69 -2.35
N ALA A 188 8.46 0.47 -2.24
CA ALA A 188 7.95 1.20 -3.39
C ALA A 188 9.04 1.97 -4.16
N ASP A 189 8.98 1.93 -5.50
CA ASP A 189 9.87 2.69 -6.40
C ASP A 189 9.42 4.12 -6.66
N ALA A 190 8.15 4.42 -6.36
CA ALA A 190 7.55 5.71 -6.68
C ALA A 190 6.81 6.32 -5.49
N HIS A 191 6.98 7.62 -5.36
CA HIS A 191 6.27 8.46 -4.39
C HIS A 191 5.25 9.33 -5.11
N TYR A 192 4.03 9.38 -4.56
CA TYR A 192 2.94 10.18 -5.10
C TYR A 192 2.48 11.25 -4.10
N TYR A 193 2.26 12.44 -4.61
CA TYR A 193 1.49 13.46 -3.91
C TYR A 193 0.00 13.06 -3.95
N GLN A 194 -0.41 12.16 -3.02
CA GLN A 194 -1.76 11.56 -3.03
C GLN A 194 -2.92 12.58 -3.01
N PRO A 195 -2.82 13.78 -2.36
CA PRO A 195 -3.85 14.81 -2.49
C PRO A 195 -4.08 15.29 -3.94
N GLY A 196 -3.18 14.97 -4.85
CA GLY A 196 -3.28 15.24 -6.28
C GLY A 196 -4.17 14.26 -7.05
N PHE A 197 -4.45 13.04 -6.55
CA PHE A 197 -5.24 12.05 -7.29
C PHE A 197 -6.63 12.56 -7.68
N THR A 198 -7.32 13.25 -6.78
CA THR A 198 -8.63 13.86 -7.11
C THR A 198 -8.53 14.97 -8.15
N THR A 199 -7.40 15.65 -8.25
CA THR A 199 -7.15 16.67 -9.27
C THR A 199 -6.72 16.06 -10.61
N VAL A 200 -6.08 14.88 -10.60
CA VAL A 200 -5.85 14.07 -11.82
C VAL A 200 -7.19 13.60 -12.38
N GLY A 201 -8.02 12.94 -11.58
CA GLY A 201 -9.35 12.49 -12.00
C GLY A 201 -10.33 13.63 -12.35
N GLY A 202 -10.01 14.89 -12.01
CA GLY A 202 -10.73 16.09 -12.42
C GLY A 202 -10.07 16.87 -13.55
N GLY A 203 -9.02 16.33 -14.20
CA GLY A 203 -8.33 16.95 -15.33
C GLY A 203 -7.61 18.26 -14.99
N VAL A 204 -7.14 18.44 -13.74
CA VAL A 204 -6.41 19.63 -13.30
C VAL A 204 -4.90 19.38 -13.31
N PHE A 205 -4.47 18.17 -12.94
CA PHE A 205 -3.09 17.71 -12.98
C PHE A 205 -2.95 16.49 -13.86
N ASP A 206 -1.80 16.33 -14.48
CA ASP A 206 -1.37 15.06 -15.04
C ASP A 206 -0.74 14.19 -13.95
N LEU A 207 -0.81 12.87 -14.10
CA LEU A 207 -0.25 11.93 -13.14
C LEU A 207 1.26 12.13 -12.92
N ALA A 208 2.00 12.48 -14.00
CA ALA A 208 3.43 12.75 -13.95
C ALA A 208 3.79 13.93 -13.03
N GLN A 209 2.92 14.93 -12.92
CA GLN A 209 3.16 16.11 -12.06
C GLN A 209 3.14 15.79 -10.57
N ILE A 210 2.45 14.71 -10.19
CA ILE A 210 2.27 14.29 -8.79
C ILE A 210 3.10 13.05 -8.42
N ARG A 211 3.93 12.54 -9.36
CA ARG A 211 4.80 11.38 -9.16
C ARG A 211 6.27 11.80 -9.15
N ARG A 212 7.05 11.18 -8.26
CA ARG A 212 8.52 11.24 -8.26
C ARG A 212 9.09 9.86 -7.98
N PRO A 213 10.27 9.49 -8.51
CA PRO A 213 11.02 8.32 -8.04
C PRO A 213 11.28 8.41 -6.53
N MET A 214 11.27 7.27 -5.84
CA MET A 214 11.42 7.25 -4.37
C MET A 214 12.80 7.74 -3.94
N ASP A 215 13.85 7.40 -4.68
CA ASP A 215 15.23 7.82 -4.44
C ASP A 215 15.41 9.36 -4.46
N GLN A 216 14.61 10.08 -5.27
CA GLN A 216 14.69 11.54 -5.35
C GLN A 216 14.02 12.26 -4.16
N VAL A 217 13.20 11.56 -3.40
CA VAL A 217 12.48 12.13 -2.25
C VAL A 217 13.00 11.61 -0.91
N MET A 218 13.71 10.48 -0.92
CA MET A 218 14.34 9.93 0.26
C MET A 218 15.40 10.92 0.80
N PRO A 219 15.44 11.20 2.12
CA PRO A 219 16.48 12.06 2.68
C PRO A 219 17.87 11.43 2.52
N GLU A 220 18.86 12.20 2.09
CA GLU A 220 20.23 11.72 1.75
C GLU A 220 20.92 10.96 2.87
N ARG A 221 20.60 11.28 4.14
CA ARG A 221 21.24 10.68 5.33
C ARG A 221 20.48 9.51 5.93
N VAL A 222 19.48 9.00 5.22
CA VAL A 222 18.67 7.85 5.65
C VAL A 222 19.12 6.60 4.91
N SER A 223 19.26 5.50 5.62
CA SER A 223 19.43 4.18 5.02
C SER A 223 18.07 3.70 4.48
N TRP A 224 17.88 3.72 3.15
CA TRP A 224 16.66 3.17 2.56
C TRP A 224 16.81 1.67 2.36
N ILE A 225 16.00 0.89 3.09
CA ILE A 225 15.89 -0.57 2.95
C ILE A 225 14.68 -0.85 2.05
N LYS A 226 14.95 -1.23 0.80
CA LYS A 226 13.92 -1.51 -0.20
C LYS A 226 13.37 -2.93 -0.02
N ALA A 227 12.52 -3.11 0.99
CA ALA A 227 11.91 -4.37 1.37
C ALA A 227 10.55 -4.14 2.02
N ALA A 228 9.74 -5.18 2.13
CA ALA A 228 8.52 -5.16 2.92
C ALA A 228 8.76 -5.72 4.33
N VAL A 229 8.05 -5.19 5.31
CA VAL A 229 8.01 -5.75 6.66
C VAL A 229 6.97 -6.86 6.71
N ALA A 230 7.38 -8.05 7.18
CA ALA A 230 6.50 -9.18 7.41
C ALA A 230 5.94 -9.20 8.84
N GLU A 231 6.80 -8.90 9.85
CA GLU A 231 6.43 -9.04 11.26
C GLU A 231 7.14 -7.98 12.13
N PHE A 232 6.47 -7.59 13.23
CA PHE A 232 7.05 -6.76 14.30
C PHE A 232 7.32 -7.61 15.53
N ASN A 233 8.53 -7.51 16.08
CA ASN A 233 8.87 -8.07 17.38
C ASN A 233 9.25 -6.92 18.37
N PRO A 234 8.25 -6.29 19.00
CA PRO A 234 8.50 -5.16 19.88
C PRO A 234 9.14 -5.55 21.22
N ALA A 235 9.10 -6.84 21.60
CA ALA A 235 9.73 -7.32 22.83
C ALA A 235 11.26 -7.39 22.72
N GLU A 236 11.77 -7.67 21.52
CA GLU A 236 13.20 -7.78 21.21
C GLU A 236 13.72 -6.62 20.34
N ASN A 237 12.89 -5.62 20.05
CA ASN A 237 13.21 -4.42 19.29
C ASN A 237 13.77 -4.68 17.88
N TYR A 238 13.12 -5.56 17.12
CA TYR A 238 13.41 -5.74 15.71
C TYR A 238 12.13 -5.87 14.87
N VAL A 239 12.26 -5.68 13.56
CA VAL A 239 11.27 -6.09 12.56
C VAL A 239 11.85 -7.21 11.70
N LEU A 240 10.99 -8.11 11.25
CA LEU A 240 11.31 -9.15 10.28
C LEU A 240 10.87 -8.68 8.89
N LEU A 241 11.77 -8.74 7.92
CA LEU A 241 11.47 -8.44 6.53
C LEU A 241 10.84 -9.66 5.82
N ASP A 242 10.24 -9.45 4.65
CA ASP A 242 9.78 -10.51 3.75
C ASP A 242 10.89 -11.48 3.33
N SER A 243 12.13 -11.00 3.27
CA SER A 243 13.34 -11.80 3.06
C SER A 243 13.80 -12.60 4.29
N GLN A 244 13.07 -12.56 5.41
CA GLN A 244 13.44 -13.14 6.71
C GLN A 244 14.63 -12.46 7.41
N ALA A 245 15.18 -11.38 6.84
CA ALA A 245 16.22 -10.59 7.50
C ALA A 245 15.62 -9.78 8.67
N LYS A 246 16.35 -9.72 9.77
CA LYS A 246 15.98 -8.90 10.94
C LYS A 246 16.62 -7.52 10.83
N VAL A 247 15.88 -6.49 11.21
CA VAL A 247 16.38 -5.11 11.34
C VAL A 247 16.09 -4.62 12.74
N ALA A 248 17.14 -4.42 13.55
CA ALA A 248 17.03 -3.99 14.93
C ALA A 248 16.92 -2.46 15.05
N TYR A 249 16.32 -2.00 16.15
CA TYR A 249 16.12 -0.58 16.43
C TYR A 249 16.19 -0.26 17.92
N GLN A 250 16.54 0.98 18.23
CA GLN A 250 16.31 1.55 19.57
C GLN A 250 14.89 2.12 19.67
N HIS A 251 14.47 2.88 18.65
CA HIS A 251 13.11 3.42 18.52
C HIS A 251 12.48 3.06 17.16
N LEU A 252 11.18 2.80 17.16
CA LEU A 252 10.41 2.46 15.97
C LEU A 252 9.34 3.51 15.67
N VAL A 253 9.22 3.91 14.40
CA VAL A 253 8.08 4.68 13.90
C VAL A 253 7.31 3.82 12.88
N ALA A 254 6.14 3.33 13.26
CA ALA A 254 5.27 2.54 12.38
C ALA A 254 4.29 3.46 11.63
N CYS A 255 4.54 3.72 10.34
CA CYS A 255 3.72 4.62 9.53
C CYS A 255 3.51 4.16 8.07
N PRO A 256 3.20 2.87 7.82
CA PRO A 256 3.05 2.33 6.46
C PRO A 256 1.80 2.83 5.72
N GLY A 257 0.97 3.63 6.37
CA GLY A 257 -0.31 4.07 5.83
C GLY A 257 -1.41 3.02 5.98
N LEU A 258 -2.40 3.05 5.07
CA LEU A 258 -3.52 2.12 5.06
C LEU A 258 -3.56 1.29 3.78
N LYS A 259 -4.29 0.17 3.83
CA LYS A 259 -4.59 -0.72 2.71
C LYS A 259 -5.97 -0.38 2.14
N LEU A 260 -6.04 -0.21 0.82
CA LEU A 260 -7.29 -0.14 0.08
C LEU A 260 -7.81 -1.57 -0.12
N ASN A 261 -8.97 -1.88 0.44
CA ASN A 261 -9.54 -3.22 0.37
C ASN A 261 -10.47 -3.36 -0.86
N TRP A 262 -9.87 -3.45 -2.05
CA TRP A 262 -10.63 -3.65 -3.30
C TRP A 262 -11.46 -4.92 -3.30
N GLN A 263 -10.96 -5.98 -2.66
CA GLN A 263 -11.63 -7.28 -2.51
C GLN A 263 -12.80 -7.24 -1.52
N GLY A 264 -12.92 -6.17 -0.73
CA GLY A 264 -14.06 -5.96 0.17
C GLY A 264 -15.37 -5.59 -0.53
N VAL A 265 -15.33 -5.44 -1.87
CA VAL A 265 -16.50 -5.29 -2.74
C VAL A 265 -16.42 -6.36 -3.82
N ASP A 266 -17.40 -7.25 -3.85
CA ASP A 266 -17.44 -8.39 -4.76
C ASP A 266 -17.42 -7.93 -6.23
N GLY A 267 -16.54 -8.55 -7.08
CA GLY A 267 -16.37 -8.21 -8.50
C GLY A 267 -15.69 -6.87 -8.80
N LEU A 268 -15.31 -6.07 -7.76
CA LEU A 268 -14.69 -4.77 -7.99
C LEU A 268 -13.27 -4.88 -8.57
N THR A 269 -12.48 -5.85 -8.10
CA THR A 269 -11.09 -6.01 -8.57
C THR A 269 -11.05 -6.28 -10.07
N GLU A 270 -11.97 -7.09 -10.58
CA GLU A 270 -12.10 -7.46 -11.99
C GLU A 270 -12.65 -6.32 -12.86
N ALA A 271 -13.51 -5.47 -12.29
CA ALA A 271 -14.16 -4.39 -13.00
C ALA A 271 -13.35 -3.08 -13.03
N LEU A 272 -12.44 -2.88 -12.06
CA LEU A 272 -11.73 -1.63 -11.86
C LEU A 272 -10.83 -1.26 -13.05
N GLY A 273 -10.95 -0.02 -13.53
CA GLY A 273 -10.17 0.50 -14.67
C GLY A 273 -10.77 0.17 -16.03
N LYS A 274 -11.94 -0.45 -16.11
CA LYS A 274 -12.67 -0.76 -17.36
C LYS A 274 -14.18 -0.69 -17.16
N ASN A 275 -14.95 -0.78 -18.25
CA ASN A 275 -16.42 -0.85 -18.25
C ASN A 275 -17.13 0.29 -17.47
N GLY A 276 -16.48 1.45 -17.34
CA GLY A 276 -17.04 2.58 -16.61
C GLY A 276 -16.75 2.57 -15.10
N VAL A 277 -16.02 1.57 -14.56
CA VAL A 277 -15.68 1.47 -13.14
C VAL A 277 -14.31 2.07 -12.86
N THR A 278 -14.23 3.07 -12.00
CA THR A 278 -13.02 3.85 -11.74
C THR A 278 -12.87 4.27 -10.27
N SER A 279 -11.70 4.83 -9.93
CA SER A 279 -11.42 5.35 -8.61
C SER A 279 -10.29 6.39 -8.64
N ASN A 280 -10.43 7.45 -7.86
CA ASN A 280 -9.34 8.40 -7.59
C ASN A 280 -8.47 8.00 -6.38
N TYR A 281 -8.61 6.78 -5.89
CA TYR A 281 -7.79 6.26 -4.78
C TYR A 281 -6.54 5.51 -5.27
N SER A 282 -6.43 5.26 -6.57
CA SER A 282 -5.28 4.62 -7.22
C SER A 282 -4.69 5.49 -8.34
N PRO A 283 -3.35 5.55 -8.49
CA PRO A 283 -2.72 6.27 -9.60
C PRO A 283 -3.04 5.66 -10.96
N GLU A 284 -3.33 4.35 -11.03
CA GLU A 284 -3.64 3.63 -12.26
C GLU A 284 -5.02 4.02 -12.81
N THR A 285 -5.98 4.32 -11.93
CA THR A 285 -7.37 4.57 -12.31
C THR A 285 -7.78 6.05 -12.28
N ALA A 286 -7.04 6.91 -11.58
CA ALA A 286 -7.35 8.34 -11.55
C ALA A 286 -7.34 9.01 -12.95
N PRO A 287 -6.40 8.70 -13.88
CA PRO A 287 -6.50 9.19 -15.26
C PRO A 287 -7.75 8.69 -15.97
N TYR A 288 -8.11 7.42 -15.80
CA TYR A 288 -9.31 6.83 -16.38
C TYR A 288 -10.60 7.50 -15.87
N THR A 289 -10.61 8.00 -14.64
CA THR A 289 -11.75 8.81 -14.17
C THR A 289 -11.95 10.04 -15.05
N TRP A 290 -10.88 10.74 -15.41
CA TRP A 290 -10.97 11.91 -16.27
C TRP A 290 -11.41 11.55 -17.69
N ASP A 291 -10.93 10.45 -18.25
CA ASP A 291 -11.36 9.96 -19.56
C ASP A 291 -12.86 9.66 -19.57
N LEU A 292 -13.38 9.00 -18.54
CA LEU A 292 -14.81 8.73 -18.39
C LEU A 292 -15.63 10.04 -18.29
N VAL A 293 -15.16 11.01 -17.50
CA VAL A 293 -15.84 12.31 -17.35
C VAL A 293 -15.93 13.04 -18.69
N GLN A 294 -14.90 12.96 -19.53
CA GLN A 294 -14.89 13.60 -20.86
C GLN A 294 -15.74 12.87 -21.89
N THR A 295 -15.79 11.55 -21.80
CA THR A 295 -16.47 10.70 -22.81
C THR A 295 -17.94 10.47 -22.53
N LEU A 296 -18.37 10.46 -21.26
CA LEU A 296 -19.77 10.31 -20.87
C LEU A 296 -20.60 11.50 -21.37
N LYS A 297 -21.62 11.25 -22.19
CA LYS A 297 -22.53 12.28 -22.73
C LYS A 297 -23.95 12.15 -22.20
N SER A 298 -24.35 10.95 -21.80
CA SER A 298 -25.64 10.65 -21.18
C SER A 298 -25.51 9.40 -20.30
N GLY A 299 -26.47 9.21 -19.40
CA GLY A 299 -26.54 8.04 -18.53
C GLY A 299 -26.41 8.39 -17.06
N LYS A 300 -26.12 7.39 -16.24
CA LYS A 300 -26.06 7.50 -14.78
C LYS A 300 -24.62 7.40 -14.28
N ALA A 301 -24.18 8.43 -13.57
CA ALA A 301 -22.89 8.47 -12.88
C ALA A 301 -23.10 8.30 -11.37
N ILE A 302 -22.55 7.23 -10.80
CA ILE A 302 -22.64 6.92 -9.38
C ILE A 302 -21.27 7.15 -8.73
N PHE A 303 -21.28 7.85 -7.59
CA PHE A 303 -20.09 8.03 -6.74
C PHE A 303 -20.38 7.41 -5.38
N THR A 304 -19.39 6.69 -4.81
CA THR A 304 -19.61 5.93 -3.58
C THR A 304 -18.68 6.36 -2.45
N GLN A 305 -19.16 6.24 -1.22
CA GLN A 305 -18.39 6.40 0.00
C GLN A 305 -18.74 5.25 0.96
N PRO A 306 -17.75 4.39 1.33
CA PRO A 306 -17.97 3.30 2.28
C PRO A 306 -18.06 3.81 3.72
N PRO A 307 -18.32 2.91 4.70
CA PRO A 307 -18.22 3.27 6.12
C PRO A 307 -16.84 3.83 6.50
N MET A 308 -16.84 4.71 7.50
CA MET A 308 -15.60 5.25 8.06
C MET A 308 -14.85 4.17 8.88
N PRO A 309 -13.51 4.26 9.01
CA PRO A 309 -12.64 5.36 8.56
C PRO A 309 -12.13 5.21 7.13
N ILE A 310 -11.98 6.34 6.43
CA ILE A 310 -11.29 6.41 5.12
C ILE A 310 -10.27 7.55 5.10
N LYS A 311 -9.20 7.40 4.32
CA LYS A 311 -8.31 8.53 4.07
C LYS A 311 -9.05 9.59 3.27
N CYS A 312 -8.90 10.86 3.68
CA CYS A 312 -9.51 12.00 3.02
C CYS A 312 -11.02 11.83 2.78
N ALA A 313 -11.82 11.81 3.85
CA ALA A 313 -13.28 11.61 3.81
C ALA A 313 -14.03 12.50 2.81
N GLY A 314 -13.47 13.61 2.40
CA GLY A 314 -14.00 14.45 1.33
C GLY A 314 -13.58 14.08 -0.08
N ALA A 315 -12.73 13.06 -0.29
CA ALA A 315 -12.23 12.72 -1.63
C ALA A 315 -13.32 12.18 -2.58
N PRO A 316 -14.28 11.34 -2.14
CA PRO A 316 -15.39 10.91 -2.97
C PRO A 316 -16.22 12.08 -3.50
N GLN A 317 -16.54 13.03 -2.62
CA GLN A 317 -17.27 14.24 -2.99
C GLN A 317 -16.50 15.13 -3.98
N LYS A 318 -15.16 15.25 -3.82
CA LYS A 318 -14.32 16.01 -4.76
C LYS A 318 -14.34 15.41 -6.15
N ALA A 319 -14.34 14.09 -6.28
CA ALA A 319 -14.49 13.41 -7.55
C ALA A 319 -15.83 13.76 -8.21
N LEU A 320 -16.91 13.68 -7.45
CA LEU A 320 -18.25 14.06 -7.90
C LEU A 320 -18.29 15.52 -8.35
N TYR A 321 -17.88 16.45 -7.47
CA TYR A 321 -17.99 17.89 -7.75
C TYR A 321 -17.20 18.30 -9.00
N LEU A 322 -15.96 17.81 -9.19
CA LEU A 322 -15.18 18.14 -10.37
C LEU A 322 -15.78 17.56 -11.65
N SER A 323 -16.31 16.34 -11.60
CA SER A 323 -17.03 15.72 -12.72
C SER A 323 -18.31 16.49 -13.06
N ALA A 324 -19.10 16.80 -12.06
CA ALA A 324 -20.37 17.54 -12.20
C ALA A 324 -20.14 18.97 -12.73
N ASP A 325 -19.11 19.67 -12.26
CA ASP A 325 -18.75 21.00 -12.77
C ASP A 325 -18.39 20.96 -14.27
N TYR A 326 -17.66 19.94 -14.68
CA TYR A 326 -17.35 19.72 -16.09
C TYR A 326 -18.63 19.49 -16.92
N TRP A 327 -19.49 18.56 -16.49
CA TRP A 327 -20.74 18.25 -17.21
C TRP A 327 -21.72 19.42 -17.23
N LEU A 328 -21.78 20.20 -16.14
CA LEU A 328 -22.59 21.43 -16.11
C LEU A 328 -22.11 22.44 -17.14
N LYS A 329 -20.80 22.67 -17.23
CA LYS A 329 -20.19 23.60 -18.20
C LYS A 329 -20.33 23.12 -19.66
N GLN A 330 -20.44 21.80 -19.87
CA GLN A 330 -20.75 21.22 -21.18
C GLN A 330 -22.26 21.20 -21.50
N GLY A 331 -23.11 21.64 -20.58
CA GLY A 331 -24.56 21.63 -20.76
C GLY A 331 -25.20 20.24 -20.75
N LEU A 332 -24.52 19.24 -20.13
CA LEU A 332 -24.94 17.84 -20.10
C LEU A 332 -25.78 17.49 -18.87
N LEU A 333 -25.65 18.23 -17.76
CA LEU A 333 -26.46 18.02 -16.55
C LEU A 333 -27.92 18.39 -16.77
N GLY A 334 -28.83 17.54 -16.28
CA GLY A 334 -30.27 17.70 -16.42
C GLY A 334 -30.79 17.49 -17.85
N LYS A 335 -29.90 17.16 -18.82
CA LYS A 335 -30.24 16.89 -20.22
C LYS A 335 -29.84 15.50 -20.68
N GLY A 336 -29.15 14.74 -19.89
CA GLY A 336 -28.68 13.40 -20.25
C GLY A 336 -27.90 12.70 -19.16
N ILE A 337 -27.15 13.43 -18.31
CA ILE A 337 -26.37 12.84 -17.21
C ILE A 337 -27.12 13.06 -15.90
N ASN A 338 -27.35 11.97 -15.16
CA ASN A 338 -27.89 11.94 -13.82
C ASN A 338 -26.78 11.52 -12.84
N ILE A 339 -26.66 12.20 -11.71
CA ILE A 339 -25.64 11.94 -10.70
C ILE A 339 -26.29 11.42 -9.42
N GLU A 340 -25.74 10.32 -8.89
CA GLU A 340 -26.11 9.80 -7.58
C GLU A 340 -24.85 9.70 -6.70
N PHE A 341 -24.96 10.15 -5.43
CA PHE A 341 -23.93 9.95 -4.41
C PHE A 341 -24.45 8.96 -3.37
N CYS A 342 -23.93 7.75 -3.41
CA CYS A 342 -24.23 6.68 -2.46
C CYS A 342 -23.23 6.72 -1.31
N ASN A 343 -23.69 7.13 -0.14
CA ASN A 343 -22.89 7.26 1.07
C ASN A 343 -23.39 6.26 2.13
N ALA A 344 -22.49 5.38 2.60
CA ALA A 344 -22.83 4.46 3.68
C ALA A 344 -23.12 5.15 5.04
N GLY A 345 -22.63 6.39 5.22
CA GLY A 345 -22.93 7.21 6.39
C GLY A 345 -24.24 7.96 6.28
N ALA A 346 -24.64 8.61 7.39
CA ALA A 346 -25.90 9.36 7.51
C ALA A 346 -25.76 10.86 7.20
N VAL A 347 -24.55 11.38 7.00
CA VAL A 347 -24.29 12.81 6.82
C VAL A 347 -23.33 13.06 5.68
N LEU A 348 -23.45 14.22 5.04
CA LEU A 348 -22.59 14.60 3.90
C LEU A 348 -21.14 14.83 4.33
N PHE A 349 -20.92 15.44 5.51
CA PHE A 349 -19.60 15.66 6.08
C PHE A 349 -19.64 15.70 7.60
N GLY A 350 -18.60 15.19 8.27
CA GLY A 350 -18.59 15.04 9.74
C GLY A 350 -18.49 16.34 10.54
N VAL A 351 -18.13 17.48 9.91
CA VAL A 351 -18.07 18.79 10.56
C VAL A 351 -19.17 19.68 9.98
N LYS A 352 -20.19 19.94 10.80
CA LYS A 352 -21.46 20.53 10.39
C LYS A 352 -21.34 21.92 9.76
N GLU A 353 -20.32 22.70 10.15
CA GLU A 353 -20.10 24.08 9.67
C GLU A 353 -19.78 24.14 8.16
N TYR A 354 -19.29 23.05 7.59
CA TYR A 354 -18.99 22.97 6.15
C TYR A 354 -20.16 22.42 5.32
N VAL A 355 -21.12 21.73 5.96
CA VAL A 355 -22.23 21.06 5.27
C VAL A 355 -23.09 22.01 4.41
N PRO A 356 -23.47 23.23 4.86
CA PRO A 356 -24.29 24.11 4.04
C PRO A 356 -23.66 24.47 2.69
N ALA A 357 -22.37 24.72 2.67
CA ALA A 357 -21.66 25.02 1.43
C ALA A 357 -21.58 23.79 0.50
N LEU A 358 -21.34 22.60 1.06
CA LEU A 358 -21.29 21.35 0.30
C LEU A 358 -22.66 20.98 -0.26
N GLN A 359 -23.71 21.09 0.54
CA GLN A 359 -25.08 20.83 0.12
C GLN A 359 -25.49 21.73 -1.04
N SER A 360 -25.18 23.03 -0.98
CA SER A 360 -25.49 23.96 -2.07
C SER A 360 -24.89 23.55 -3.42
N TYR A 361 -23.77 22.82 -3.41
CA TYR A 361 -23.18 22.29 -4.63
C TYR A 361 -23.79 20.94 -5.05
N MET A 362 -24.24 20.12 -4.13
CA MET A 362 -25.05 18.93 -4.46
C MET A 362 -26.35 19.35 -5.15
N ASP A 363 -27.01 20.38 -4.61
CA ASP A 363 -28.23 20.96 -5.19
C ASP A 363 -27.97 21.60 -6.57
N LYS A 364 -26.89 22.41 -6.68
CA LYS A 364 -26.44 23.01 -7.95
C LYS A 364 -26.24 21.98 -9.05
N TYR A 365 -25.71 20.82 -8.68
CA TYR A 365 -25.43 19.73 -9.63
C TYR A 365 -26.57 18.73 -9.76
N GLN A 366 -27.71 18.99 -9.13
CA GLN A 366 -28.90 18.13 -9.15
C GLN A 366 -28.57 16.68 -8.74
N THR A 367 -27.68 16.52 -7.76
CA THR A 367 -27.21 15.23 -7.29
C THR A 367 -28.22 14.55 -6.41
N THR A 368 -28.59 13.31 -6.71
CA THR A 368 -29.35 12.46 -5.79
C THR A 368 -28.44 12.02 -4.64
N LEU A 369 -28.82 12.31 -3.39
CA LEU A 369 -28.10 11.87 -2.20
C LEU A 369 -28.77 10.62 -1.61
N SER A 370 -28.04 9.52 -1.57
CA SER A 370 -28.50 8.22 -1.05
C SER A 370 -27.65 7.85 0.17
N TYR A 371 -28.18 8.19 1.36
CA TYR A 371 -27.54 7.86 2.64
C TYR A 371 -27.86 6.42 3.07
N GLY A 372 -26.99 5.83 3.91
CA GLY A 372 -27.10 4.44 4.35
C GLY A 372 -26.81 3.41 3.26
N HIS A 373 -26.27 3.83 2.11
CA HIS A 373 -26.01 2.97 0.95
C HIS A 373 -24.55 2.54 0.91
N ASN A 374 -24.25 1.30 1.29
CA ASN A 374 -22.92 0.70 1.26
C ASN A 374 -22.76 -0.20 0.04
N LEU A 375 -21.83 0.12 -0.87
CA LEU A 375 -21.51 -0.69 -2.02
C LEU A 375 -20.89 -2.03 -1.59
N THR A 376 -21.47 -3.15 -2.03
CA THR A 376 -21.01 -4.50 -1.68
C THR A 376 -20.65 -5.38 -2.87
N LYS A 377 -21.16 -5.05 -4.07
CA LYS A 377 -20.90 -5.82 -5.28
C LYS A 377 -20.94 -4.95 -6.53
N VAL A 378 -20.11 -5.28 -7.51
CA VAL A 378 -20.04 -4.66 -8.83
C VAL A 378 -19.99 -5.75 -9.92
N ASP A 379 -20.82 -5.59 -10.95
CA ASP A 379 -20.71 -6.29 -12.21
C ASP A 379 -20.42 -5.27 -13.31
N GLY A 380 -19.16 -5.13 -13.67
CA GLY A 380 -18.73 -4.14 -14.67
C GLY A 380 -19.20 -4.45 -16.08
N GLU A 381 -19.38 -5.71 -16.45
CA GLU A 381 -19.81 -6.11 -17.80
C GLU A 381 -21.27 -5.75 -18.04
N ASN A 382 -22.13 -6.01 -17.05
CA ASN A 382 -23.55 -5.69 -17.10
C ASN A 382 -23.86 -4.29 -16.54
N LYS A 383 -22.84 -3.54 -16.10
CA LYS A 383 -22.96 -2.19 -15.53
C LYS A 383 -23.93 -2.10 -14.36
N LYS A 384 -23.81 -3.04 -13.43
CA LYS A 384 -24.66 -3.16 -12.24
C LYS A 384 -23.86 -3.05 -10.95
N ALA A 385 -24.42 -2.39 -9.96
CA ALA A 385 -23.87 -2.23 -8.62
C ALA A 385 -24.94 -2.55 -7.57
N TRP A 386 -24.56 -3.26 -6.50
CA TRP A 386 -25.45 -3.62 -5.39
C TRP A 386 -25.00 -2.93 -4.12
N PHE A 387 -25.99 -2.39 -3.43
CA PHE A 387 -25.78 -1.66 -2.18
C PHE A 387 -26.59 -2.33 -1.08
N VAL A 388 -25.95 -2.59 0.04
CA VAL A 388 -26.66 -2.84 1.29
C VAL A 388 -27.14 -1.50 1.81
N VAL A 389 -28.45 -1.38 1.97
CA VAL A 389 -29.12 -0.18 2.48
C VAL A 389 -29.62 -0.47 3.88
N THR A 390 -29.14 0.28 4.86
CA THR A 390 -29.61 0.16 6.24
C THR A 390 -30.52 1.35 6.57
N ASN A 391 -31.74 1.07 7.01
CA ASN A 391 -32.70 2.10 7.41
C ASN A 391 -32.44 2.57 8.85
N GLU A 392 -33.20 3.58 9.29
CA GLU A 392 -33.08 4.13 10.66
C GLU A 392 -33.42 3.12 11.77
N ALA A 393 -34.18 2.05 11.45
CA ALA A 393 -34.52 0.97 12.38
C ALA A 393 -33.40 -0.10 12.45
N GLY A 394 -32.34 0.01 11.64
CA GLY A 394 -31.24 -0.95 11.58
C GLY A 394 -31.54 -2.17 10.69
N GLU A 395 -32.64 -2.18 9.96
CA GLU A 395 -32.96 -3.23 9.00
C GLU A 395 -32.19 -3.01 7.70
N SER A 396 -31.66 -4.07 7.12
CA SER A 396 -30.85 -4.00 5.89
C SER A 396 -31.53 -4.72 4.74
N ASP A 397 -31.50 -4.09 3.57
CA ASP A 397 -31.96 -4.64 2.29
C ASP A 397 -30.88 -4.45 1.22
N VAL A 398 -30.96 -5.19 0.13
CA VAL A 398 -30.02 -5.08 -1.01
C VAL A 398 -30.73 -4.43 -2.19
N VAL A 399 -30.18 -3.30 -2.63
CA VAL A 399 -30.70 -2.55 -3.79
C VAL A 399 -29.71 -2.61 -4.94
N GLU A 400 -30.21 -2.92 -6.13
CA GLU A 400 -29.48 -2.89 -7.39
C GLU A 400 -29.57 -1.50 -8.03
N ARG A 401 -28.48 -1.04 -8.67
CA ARG A 401 -28.42 0.17 -9.47
C ARG A 401 -27.71 -0.12 -10.78
N ASP A 402 -28.24 0.37 -11.89
CA ASP A 402 -27.51 0.46 -13.15
C ASP A 402 -26.63 1.71 -13.16
N PHE A 403 -25.48 1.65 -13.83
CA PHE A 403 -24.58 2.79 -14.00
C PHE A 403 -23.96 2.81 -15.41
N ASP A 404 -23.57 3.98 -15.85
CA ASP A 404 -22.69 4.18 -17.02
C ASP A 404 -21.27 4.54 -16.57
N MET A 405 -21.16 5.24 -15.43
CA MET A 405 -19.92 5.50 -14.72
C MET A 405 -20.11 5.20 -13.24
N LEU A 406 -19.19 4.46 -12.65
CA LEU A 406 -19.14 4.17 -11.21
C LEU A 406 -17.76 4.56 -10.67
N HIS A 407 -17.73 5.63 -9.86
CA HIS A 407 -16.53 6.02 -9.11
C HIS A 407 -16.57 5.40 -7.72
N VAL A 408 -15.65 4.48 -7.44
CA VAL A 408 -15.62 3.74 -6.18
C VAL A 408 -14.58 4.32 -5.22
N CYS A 409 -15.01 4.67 -4.01
CA CYS A 409 -14.14 4.71 -2.85
C CYS A 409 -14.19 3.33 -2.19
N PRO A 410 -13.10 2.54 -2.19
CA PRO A 410 -13.11 1.21 -1.59
C PRO A 410 -13.12 1.29 -0.07
N PRO A 411 -13.57 0.25 0.64
CA PRO A 411 -13.30 0.08 2.06
C PRO A 411 -11.81 0.16 2.37
N GLN A 412 -11.45 0.64 3.56
CA GLN A 412 -10.06 0.86 3.94
C GLN A 412 -9.78 0.27 5.32
N GLN A 413 -8.58 -0.25 5.49
CA GLN A 413 -8.14 -0.91 6.72
C GLN A 413 -6.64 -0.72 6.92
N ALA A 414 -6.13 -0.99 8.12
CA ALA A 414 -4.69 -1.08 8.32
C ALA A 414 -4.10 -2.26 7.53
N PRO A 415 -2.82 -2.19 7.12
CA PRO A 415 -2.14 -3.31 6.48
C PRO A 415 -2.20 -4.58 7.33
N ASP A 416 -2.25 -5.75 6.68
CA ASP A 416 -2.45 -7.03 7.39
C ASP A 416 -1.34 -7.31 8.41
N PHE A 417 -0.07 -7.00 8.08
CA PHE A 417 1.06 -7.16 8.99
C PHE A 417 1.02 -6.22 10.22
N ILE A 418 0.25 -5.12 10.18
CA ILE A 418 -0.08 -4.30 11.35
C ILE A 418 -1.20 -4.95 12.13
N ARG A 419 -2.30 -5.34 11.46
CA ARG A 419 -3.50 -5.91 12.10
C ARG A 419 -3.21 -7.18 12.88
N SER A 420 -2.26 -7.99 12.41
CA SER A 420 -1.82 -9.22 13.08
C SER A 420 -0.71 -9.01 14.12
N SER A 421 -0.22 -7.78 14.29
CA SER A 421 0.91 -7.48 15.17
C SER A 421 0.48 -7.09 16.59
N ALA A 422 1.43 -7.14 17.52
CA ALA A 422 1.27 -6.64 18.87
C ALA A 422 1.14 -5.11 18.99
N LEU A 423 1.24 -4.39 17.85
CA LEU A 423 1.08 -2.93 17.80
C LEU A 423 -0.38 -2.50 17.56
N ALA A 424 -1.25 -3.44 17.17
CA ALA A 424 -2.63 -3.15 16.81
C ALA A 424 -3.55 -3.02 18.02
N ASP A 425 -4.53 -2.10 17.91
CA ASP A 425 -5.73 -2.09 18.74
C ASP A 425 -6.75 -3.14 18.26
N GLU A 426 -7.90 -3.21 18.92
CA GLU A 426 -8.98 -4.15 18.56
C GLU A 426 -9.53 -3.95 17.13
N ALA A 427 -9.44 -2.73 16.59
CA ALA A 427 -9.84 -2.41 15.23
C ALA A 427 -8.74 -2.67 14.19
N GLY A 428 -7.54 -3.05 14.64
CA GLY A 428 -6.39 -3.37 13.80
C GLY A 428 -5.50 -2.19 13.43
N TRP A 429 -5.69 -1.00 14.01
CA TRP A 429 -4.84 0.17 13.80
C TRP A 429 -3.74 0.23 14.86
N VAL A 430 -2.62 0.93 14.59
CA VAL A 430 -1.56 1.08 15.59
C VAL A 430 -2.08 1.88 16.79
N ASP A 431 -2.00 1.27 17.99
CA ASP A 431 -2.58 1.81 19.22
C ASP A 431 -1.69 2.86 19.88
N VAL A 432 -1.98 4.14 19.63
CA VAL A 432 -1.21 5.26 20.18
C VAL A 432 -2.06 6.15 21.09
N ASP A 433 -1.39 6.86 21.96
CA ASP A 433 -1.98 8.02 22.63
C ASP A 433 -2.22 9.12 21.58
N GLN A 434 -3.45 9.63 21.52
CA GLN A 434 -3.86 10.57 20.48
C GLN A 434 -3.15 11.93 20.52
N HIS A 435 -2.57 12.29 21.65
CA HIS A 435 -1.89 13.56 21.85
C HIS A 435 -0.38 13.46 21.63
N THR A 436 0.26 12.46 22.19
CA THR A 436 1.72 12.27 22.06
C THR A 436 2.14 11.50 20.82
N LEU A 437 1.23 10.68 20.27
CA LEU A 437 1.47 9.75 19.15
C LEU A 437 2.43 8.61 19.50
N GLN A 438 2.72 8.41 20.81
CA GLN A 438 3.46 7.29 21.34
C GLN A 438 2.56 6.07 21.52
N HIS A 439 3.08 4.88 21.25
CA HIS A 439 2.34 3.64 21.45
C HIS A 439 2.01 3.44 22.93
N LYS A 440 0.76 3.08 23.25
CA LYS A 440 0.30 2.99 24.63
C LYS A 440 1.01 1.93 25.48
N LYS A 441 1.47 0.85 24.84
CA LYS A 441 2.15 -0.26 25.52
C LYS A 441 3.69 -0.18 25.45
N TYR A 442 4.25 0.30 24.32
CA TYR A 442 5.69 0.29 24.06
C TYR A 442 6.22 1.72 23.99
N SER A 443 6.99 2.13 25.00
CA SER A 443 7.48 3.50 25.15
C SER A 443 8.50 3.94 24.10
N ASN A 444 9.10 3.01 23.37
CA ASN A 444 10.04 3.29 22.27
C ASN A 444 9.41 3.14 20.89
N ILE A 445 8.06 3.02 20.80
CA ILE A 445 7.33 2.88 19.53
C ILE A 445 6.39 4.06 19.35
N TRP A 446 6.34 4.54 18.11
CA TRP A 446 5.57 5.71 17.68
C TRP A 446 4.76 5.38 16.43
N SER A 447 3.66 6.09 16.20
CA SER A 447 2.97 6.00 14.92
C SER A 447 2.31 7.33 14.56
N LEU A 448 2.18 7.55 13.24
CA LEU A 448 1.51 8.73 12.68
C LEU A 448 0.94 8.41 11.29
N GLY A 449 0.10 9.31 10.80
CA GLY A 449 -0.56 9.17 9.50
C GLY A 449 -1.75 8.21 9.53
N ASP A 450 -2.00 7.60 8.37
CA ASP A 450 -3.27 6.89 8.16
C ASP A 450 -3.38 5.58 8.96
N VAL A 451 -2.28 5.01 9.42
CA VAL A 451 -2.26 3.74 10.17
C VAL A 451 -2.53 3.90 11.67
N ALA A 452 -2.35 5.11 12.22
CA ALA A 452 -2.59 5.37 13.64
C ALA A 452 -4.10 5.37 13.95
N ASN A 453 -4.47 4.90 15.16
CA ASN A 453 -5.87 4.85 15.62
C ASN A 453 -6.42 6.21 16.11
N THR A 454 -5.69 7.28 15.89
CA THR A 454 -6.12 8.63 16.28
C THR A 454 -7.45 9.03 15.61
N PRO A 455 -8.41 9.64 16.35
CA PRO A 455 -9.73 9.99 15.84
C PRO A 455 -9.75 11.29 15.01
N ASN A 456 -8.72 11.52 14.20
CA ASN A 456 -8.60 12.66 13.31
C ASN A 456 -8.83 12.28 11.86
N ALA A 457 -8.94 13.27 10.98
CA ALA A 457 -8.98 13.04 9.55
C ALA A 457 -7.64 12.49 9.04
N LYS A 458 -7.65 11.30 8.40
CA LYS A 458 -6.49 10.68 7.77
C LYS A 458 -6.09 11.44 6.50
N THR A 459 -5.20 12.44 6.64
CA THR A 459 -4.82 13.37 5.56
C THR A 459 -3.33 13.73 5.60
N ALA A 460 -2.77 14.15 4.47
CA ALA A 460 -1.40 14.67 4.40
C ALA A 460 -1.21 15.93 5.28
N ALA A 461 -2.28 16.72 5.50
CA ALA A 461 -2.24 17.87 6.39
C ALA A 461 -2.10 17.45 7.87
N ALA A 462 -2.74 16.35 8.27
CA ALA A 462 -2.55 15.77 9.60
C ALA A 462 -1.10 15.30 9.78
N VAL A 463 -0.56 14.56 8.81
CA VAL A 463 0.85 14.11 8.83
C VAL A 463 1.81 15.29 8.97
N ARG A 464 1.55 16.41 8.27
CA ARG A 464 2.38 17.63 8.36
C ARG A 464 2.47 18.17 9.80
N MET A 465 1.40 18.05 10.59
CA MET A 465 1.40 18.45 12.01
C MET A 465 1.97 17.36 12.91
N GLN A 466 1.69 16.11 12.62
CA GLN A 466 2.10 14.96 13.44
C GLN A 466 3.62 14.69 13.37
N ALA A 467 4.24 14.84 12.20
CA ALA A 467 5.65 14.49 12.02
C ALA A 467 6.61 15.30 12.93
N PRO A 468 6.52 16.64 13.06
CA PRO A 468 7.31 17.39 14.01
C PRO A 468 7.06 17.03 15.48
N ILE A 469 5.81 16.70 15.82
CA ILE A 469 5.42 16.29 17.18
C ILE A 469 6.05 14.94 17.52
N VAL A 470 5.94 13.94 16.64
CA VAL A 470 6.60 12.64 16.84
C VAL A 470 8.11 12.82 16.94
N ALA A 471 8.72 13.60 16.04
CA ALA A 471 10.16 13.84 16.07
C ALA A 471 10.62 14.51 17.38
N HIS A 472 9.88 15.50 17.87
CA HIS A 472 10.19 16.14 19.15
C HIS A 472 10.03 15.17 20.32
N ASN A 473 8.87 14.52 20.43
CA ASN A 473 8.55 13.63 21.55
C ASN A 473 9.47 12.40 21.62
N LEU A 474 9.83 11.83 20.45
CA LEU A 474 10.77 10.73 20.35
C LEU A 474 12.15 11.15 20.89
N LEU A 475 12.67 12.30 20.48
CA LEU A 475 13.96 12.81 20.96
C LEU A 475 13.94 13.11 22.46
N GLN A 476 12.85 13.69 22.98
CA GLN A 476 12.69 13.89 24.42
C GLN A 476 12.73 12.55 25.18
N THR A 477 12.12 11.51 24.61
CA THR A 477 12.15 10.15 25.18
C THR A 477 13.56 9.57 25.15
N MET A 478 14.31 9.71 24.05
CA MET A 478 15.71 9.28 23.95
C MET A 478 16.61 9.96 25.00
N GLN A 479 16.32 11.23 25.32
CA GLN A 479 17.05 12.02 26.30
C GLN A 479 16.58 11.83 27.75
N GLY A 480 15.57 10.98 27.98
CA GLY A 480 14.98 10.79 29.32
C GLY A 480 14.14 11.99 29.81
N GLN A 481 13.72 12.88 28.90
CA GLN A 481 13.01 14.14 29.20
C GLN A 481 11.52 14.07 28.87
N GLN A 482 10.85 12.99 29.22
CA GLN A 482 9.44 12.74 28.86
C GLN A 482 8.46 13.82 29.36
N GLY A 483 8.80 14.59 30.38
CA GLY A 483 7.96 15.69 30.88
C GLY A 483 7.88 16.92 29.95
N GLN A 484 8.62 16.95 28.83
CA GLN A 484 8.65 18.05 27.87
C GLN A 484 7.97 17.68 26.52
N GLN A 485 7.13 16.64 26.52
CA GLN A 485 6.39 16.24 25.32
C GLN A 485 5.36 17.30 24.91
N VAL A 486 5.22 17.48 23.60
CA VAL A 486 4.24 18.36 22.97
C VAL A 486 3.02 17.56 22.50
N SER A 487 1.86 18.24 22.38
CA SER A 487 0.58 17.60 22.12
C SER A 487 0.05 17.88 20.71
N TYR A 488 -0.44 16.82 20.06
CA TYR A 488 -1.22 16.91 18.83
C TYR A 488 -2.70 17.18 19.16
N ASN A 489 -3.28 18.16 18.50
CA ASN A 489 -4.66 18.61 18.74
C ASN A 489 -5.69 18.01 17.76
N GLY A 490 -5.29 17.01 16.98
CA GLY A 490 -6.17 16.38 15.99
C GLY A 490 -6.31 17.15 14.67
N TYR A 491 -5.51 18.18 14.43
CA TYR A 491 -5.61 18.98 13.20
C TYR A 491 -5.55 18.10 11.94
N GLY A 492 -6.53 18.30 11.09
CA GLY A 492 -6.57 17.78 9.75
C GLY A 492 -7.18 18.82 8.81
N SER A 493 -6.89 18.70 7.53
CA SER A 493 -7.48 19.58 6.54
C SER A 493 -7.93 18.78 5.32
N CYS A 494 -9.12 19.12 4.84
CA CYS A 494 -9.68 18.61 3.60
C CYS A 494 -10.08 19.78 2.70
N PRO A 495 -9.23 20.18 1.75
CA PRO A 495 -9.60 21.19 0.74
C PRO A 495 -10.64 20.59 -0.22
N LEU A 496 -11.94 20.79 0.10
CA LEU A 496 -13.07 20.26 -0.65
C LEU A 496 -13.27 21.06 -1.93
N THR A 497 -12.84 20.48 -3.04
CA THR A 497 -12.91 21.09 -4.37
C THR A 497 -14.33 20.98 -4.91
N VAL A 498 -15.11 22.06 -4.79
CA VAL A 498 -16.55 22.07 -5.12
C VAL A 498 -16.85 22.44 -6.57
N GLU A 499 -15.93 23.16 -7.22
CA GLU A 499 -15.90 23.40 -8.67
C GLU A 499 -14.48 23.71 -9.11
N ARG A 500 -14.20 23.68 -10.38
CA ARG A 500 -12.90 24.12 -10.89
C ARG A 500 -12.74 25.64 -10.64
N GLY A 501 -11.79 25.97 -9.78
CA GLY A 501 -11.51 27.35 -9.37
C GLY A 501 -12.06 27.71 -7.98
N LYS A 502 -12.78 26.83 -7.28
CA LYS A 502 -13.25 27.10 -5.90
C LYS A 502 -13.17 25.91 -4.97
N ILE A 503 -12.78 26.18 -3.76
CA ILE A 503 -12.61 25.20 -2.67
C ILE A 503 -13.24 25.71 -1.39
N VAL A 504 -13.93 24.82 -0.70
CA VAL A 504 -14.25 24.93 0.73
C VAL A 504 -13.07 24.34 1.49
N LEU A 505 -12.34 25.16 2.24
CA LEU A 505 -11.15 24.73 2.98
C LEU A 505 -11.55 24.27 4.38
N ALA A 506 -11.87 23.00 4.51
CA ALA A 506 -12.19 22.42 5.81
C ALA A 506 -10.91 22.16 6.59
N GLU A 507 -10.79 22.81 7.76
CA GLU A 507 -9.69 22.67 8.72
C GLU A 507 -10.28 22.47 10.11
N PHE A 508 -9.98 21.35 10.74
CA PHE A 508 -10.61 20.96 12.01
C PHE A 508 -9.72 20.01 12.80
N GLY A 509 -9.94 19.96 14.09
CA GLY A 509 -9.27 19.10 15.06
C GLY A 509 -10.20 18.06 15.68
N TYR A 510 -9.77 17.53 16.83
CA TYR A 510 -10.57 16.60 17.61
C TYR A 510 -11.94 17.17 17.96
N GLY A 511 -12.97 16.30 17.95
CA GLY A 511 -14.36 16.71 18.21
C GLY A 511 -14.97 17.63 17.16
N GLY A 512 -14.32 17.81 16.00
CA GLY A 512 -14.80 18.71 14.94
C GLY A 512 -14.54 20.20 15.21
N ALA A 513 -13.68 20.53 16.18
CA ALA A 513 -13.29 21.90 16.47
C ALA A 513 -12.69 22.58 15.24
N LEU A 514 -13.16 23.77 14.87
CA LEU A 514 -12.61 24.51 13.75
C LEU A 514 -11.21 25.04 14.09
N LEU A 515 -10.22 24.72 13.25
CA LEU A 515 -8.83 25.12 13.43
C LEU A 515 -8.28 25.79 12.15
N PRO A 516 -8.82 26.96 11.76
CA PRO A 516 -8.40 27.63 10.53
C PRO A 516 -6.94 28.13 10.62
N THR A 517 -6.12 27.78 9.62
CA THR A 517 -4.74 28.24 9.51
C THR A 517 -4.67 29.76 9.23
N PHE A 518 -5.66 30.32 8.51
CA PHE A 518 -5.70 31.73 8.12
C PHE A 518 -6.84 32.46 8.83
N PRO A 519 -6.63 33.75 9.17
CA PRO A 519 -7.73 34.61 9.63
C PRO A 519 -8.86 34.68 8.59
N LYS A 520 -10.12 34.77 9.05
CA LYS A 520 -11.32 34.76 8.19
C LYS A 520 -11.31 35.85 7.11
N PHE A 521 -10.72 37.00 7.39
CA PHE A 521 -10.64 38.10 6.40
C PHE A 521 -9.65 37.80 5.25
N ILE A 522 -8.74 36.84 5.44
CA ILE A 522 -7.83 36.36 4.39
C ILE A 522 -8.46 35.18 3.65
N LEU A 523 -8.97 34.20 4.41
CA LEU A 523 -9.57 33.01 3.86
C LEU A 523 -10.70 32.49 4.77
N GLU A 524 -11.94 32.62 4.33
CA GLU A 524 -13.12 32.06 4.99
C GLU A 524 -13.27 30.60 4.55
N GLY A 525 -12.83 29.67 5.39
CA GLY A 525 -12.77 28.24 5.04
C GLY A 525 -14.12 27.58 4.85
N THR A 526 -15.21 28.11 5.48
CA THR A 526 -16.58 27.54 5.37
C THR A 526 -17.30 27.93 4.07
N ARG A 527 -16.69 28.80 3.25
CA ARG A 527 -17.24 29.24 1.96
C ARG A 527 -16.34 28.85 0.80
N PRO A 528 -16.90 28.63 -0.40
CA PRO A 528 -16.13 28.35 -1.59
C PRO A 528 -15.33 29.58 -2.03
N THR A 529 -13.99 29.48 -2.06
CA THR A 529 -13.12 30.61 -2.42
C THR A 529 -12.11 30.27 -3.52
N LYS A 530 -11.78 31.28 -4.34
CA LYS A 530 -10.70 31.17 -5.34
C LYS A 530 -9.31 31.16 -4.68
N THR A 531 -9.16 31.83 -3.55
CA THR A 531 -7.93 31.85 -2.76
C THR A 531 -7.56 30.46 -2.27
N ALA A 532 -8.55 29.67 -1.78
CA ALA A 532 -8.33 28.30 -1.39
C ALA A 532 -7.99 27.39 -2.59
N TRP A 533 -8.54 27.68 -3.78
CA TRP A 533 -8.14 26.98 -5.00
C TRP A 533 -6.67 27.25 -5.35
N PHE A 534 -6.26 28.53 -5.36
CA PHE A 534 -4.87 28.91 -5.61
C PHE A 534 -3.91 28.26 -4.60
N LEU A 535 -4.30 28.24 -3.32
CA LEU A 535 -3.55 27.56 -2.27
C LEU A 535 -3.36 26.06 -2.62
N LYS A 536 -4.43 25.34 -2.97
CA LYS A 536 -4.38 23.91 -3.29
C LYS A 536 -3.59 23.62 -4.56
N GLU A 537 -3.81 24.39 -5.61
CA GLU A 537 -3.23 24.12 -6.93
C GLU A 537 -1.74 24.50 -6.99
N LYS A 538 -1.36 25.66 -6.41
CA LYS A 538 -0.01 26.23 -6.59
C LYS A 538 0.89 26.12 -5.34
N ILE A 539 0.33 26.20 -4.15
CA ILE A 539 1.11 26.31 -2.91
C ILE A 539 1.26 24.96 -2.21
N LEU A 540 0.17 24.21 -1.99
CA LEU A 540 0.24 22.95 -1.24
C LEU A 540 1.17 21.90 -1.86
N PRO A 541 1.29 21.73 -3.21
CA PRO A 541 2.30 20.84 -3.76
C PRO A 541 3.74 21.25 -3.39
N LYS A 542 4.05 22.57 -3.38
CA LYS A 542 5.36 23.06 -2.96
C LYS A 542 5.59 22.86 -1.47
N VAL A 543 4.57 23.14 -0.63
CA VAL A 543 4.62 22.86 0.81
C VAL A 543 4.89 21.39 1.08
N TYR A 544 4.34 20.50 0.27
CA TYR A 544 4.57 19.06 0.38
C TYR A 544 5.99 18.67 -0.04
N TRP A 545 6.37 18.95 -1.31
CA TRP A 545 7.63 18.48 -1.88
C TRP A 545 8.87 19.19 -1.31
N ASP A 546 8.80 20.51 -1.16
CA ASP A 546 9.94 21.36 -0.81
C ASP A 546 9.94 21.78 0.67
N GLY A 547 8.82 21.56 1.34
CA GLY A 547 8.63 21.85 2.76
C GLY A 547 8.62 20.55 3.59
N MET A 548 7.47 19.90 3.65
CA MET A 548 7.17 18.75 4.52
C MET A 548 8.18 17.62 4.35
N LEU A 549 8.44 17.16 3.12
CA LEU A 549 9.39 16.06 2.86
C LEU A 549 10.86 16.44 3.07
N LYS A 550 11.16 17.74 3.23
CA LYS A 550 12.51 18.26 3.47
C LYS A 550 12.70 18.77 4.92
N GLY A 551 11.78 18.44 5.84
CA GLY A 551 11.84 18.84 7.23
C GLY A 551 11.69 20.35 7.48
N LYS A 552 11.21 21.10 6.47
CA LYS A 552 10.87 22.51 6.65
C LYS A 552 9.45 22.60 7.20
N GLU A 553 9.33 22.91 8.45
CA GLU A 553 8.07 22.91 9.21
C GLU A 553 7.29 24.22 9.01
N TRP A 554 6.97 24.55 7.74
CA TRP A 554 6.25 25.78 7.42
C TRP A 554 4.83 25.75 7.97
N LEU A 555 4.44 26.79 8.69
CA LEU A 555 3.14 26.94 9.35
C LEU A 555 2.85 25.81 10.37
N VAL A 556 3.91 25.22 10.92
CA VAL A 556 3.84 24.21 11.96
C VAL A 556 4.94 24.55 12.99
N ALA A 557 4.55 24.76 14.22
CA ALA A 557 5.48 24.74 15.34
C ALA A 557 4.95 23.68 16.30
N PRO A 558 5.76 22.71 16.79
CA PRO A 558 5.47 22.04 18.03
C PRO A 558 5.42 23.16 19.08
N GLY A 559 4.24 23.35 19.68
CA GLY A 559 3.98 24.43 20.64
C GLY A 559 4.85 24.35 21.88
#